data_91dcbae1fd440b56cf59a4ab9470d799
#
_entry.id   91dcbae1fd440b56cf59a4ab9470d799
#
_cell.length_a   1.000
_cell.length_b   1.000
_cell.length_c   1.000
_cell.angle_alpha   90.00
_cell.angle_beta   90.00
_cell.angle_gamma   90.00
#
_symmetry.space_group_name_H-M   'P 1'
#
loop_
_entity.id
_entity.type
_entity.pdbx_description
1 polymer ?
#
loop_
_entity_poly.entity_id
_entity_poly.type
_entity_poly.pdbx_seq_one_letter_code
_entity_poly.pdbx_strand_id
1 'polypeptide(L)'
;VRLNKAFTVRRGLSPKEMLKSSILMSNYIHFAVNEKGENVWIAQREGRAKDSDDRTQEAVLKMFAMGGEGSLIERLKHLHIVPLTISYEYDPCDYLKAQEFQFKRDVPGWKKSKQDDLDNMKTGILGKKGNLHYEAAPCIDEWLDTLPADMPKQDIFAAVAKHIDKEIHSRYRLYPGNWIAYDEIFGTPGANKDKYSDADIKTFEAYVAERIAKVRVPNPDKDFLRERILTMYANPVRNYLAATAEAESGK
;
A
#
# COMPACT_ATOMS: atom_id res chain seq x y z
N VAL A 1 -16.45 13.83 5.94
CA VAL A 1 -16.49 12.68 5.01
C VAL A 1 -17.43 12.99 3.84
N ARG A 2 -18.73 13.27 4.07
CA ARG A 2 -19.72 13.54 2.99
C ARG A 2 -19.38 14.77 2.13
N LEU A 3 -18.83 15.82 2.73
CA LEU A 3 -18.41 17.05 2.02
C LEU A 3 -17.32 16.78 0.96
N ASN A 4 -16.52 15.74 1.15
CA ASN A 4 -15.46 15.36 0.21
C ASN A 4 -15.90 14.27 -0.77
N LYS A 5 -17.21 14.10 -1.00
CA LYS A 5 -17.80 13.04 -1.84
C LYS A 5 -17.37 11.61 -1.44
N ALA A 6 -16.89 11.41 -0.20
CA ALA A 6 -16.46 10.10 0.25
C ALA A 6 -17.66 9.22 0.65
N PHE A 7 -17.65 7.97 0.24
CA PHE A 7 -18.63 6.98 0.68
C PHE A 7 -18.13 6.20 1.89
N THR A 8 -19.05 5.69 2.70
CA THR A 8 -18.74 5.04 3.96
C THR A 8 -18.65 3.53 3.77
N VAL A 9 -17.51 2.94 4.12
CA VAL A 9 -17.35 1.50 4.23
C VAL A 9 -17.80 1.05 5.62
N ARG A 10 -18.84 0.22 5.69
CA ARG A 10 -19.34 -0.34 6.97
C ARG A 10 -18.42 -1.47 7.44
N ARG A 11 -18.10 -1.49 8.73
CA ARG A 11 -17.26 -2.52 9.35
C ARG A 11 -18.04 -3.27 10.43
N GLY A 12 -17.58 -4.48 10.77
CA GLY A 12 -18.19 -5.28 11.83
C GLY A 12 -19.58 -5.84 11.47
N LEU A 13 -19.87 -6.03 10.19
CA LEU A 13 -21.10 -6.60 9.68
C LEU A 13 -21.06 -8.13 9.71
N SER A 14 -22.23 -8.76 9.80
CA SER A 14 -22.37 -10.21 9.54
C SER A 14 -21.99 -10.52 8.08
N PRO A 15 -21.62 -11.77 7.73
CA PRO A 15 -21.26 -12.13 6.35
C PRO A 15 -22.34 -11.78 5.32
N LYS A 16 -23.62 -11.95 5.67
CA LYS A 16 -24.76 -11.61 4.79
C LYS A 16 -24.88 -10.09 4.56
N GLU A 17 -24.69 -9.30 5.62
CA GLU A 17 -24.73 -7.84 5.53
C GLU A 17 -23.50 -7.29 4.80
N MET A 18 -22.33 -7.91 4.99
CA MET A 18 -21.12 -7.57 4.28
C MET A 18 -21.28 -7.78 2.78
N LEU A 19 -21.84 -8.91 2.35
CA LEU A 19 -22.12 -9.18 0.93
C LEU A 19 -23.08 -8.12 0.36
N LYS A 20 -24.18 -7.81 1.04
CA LYS A 20 -25.11 -6.76 0.60
C LYS A 20 -24.44 -5.38 0.49
N SER A 21 -23.61 -5.04 1.48
CA SER A 21 -22.86 -3.77 1.48
C SER A 21 -21.85 -3.71 0.33
N SER A 22 -21.17 -4.81 0.01
CA SER A 22 -20.21 -4.91 -1.09
C SER A 22 -20.91 -4.76 -2.45
N ILE A 23 -22.07 -5.42 -2.65
CA ILE A 23 -22.87 -5.27 -3.87
C ILE A 23 -23.32 -3.81 -4.04
N LEU A 24 -23.85 -3.20 -2.98
CA LEU A 24 -24.30 -1.79 -3.03
C LEU A 24 -23.15 -0.84 -3.38
N MET A 25 -21.96 -1.08 -2.78
CA MET A 25 -20.77 -0.29 -3.04
C MET A 25 -20.29 -0.47 -4.48
N SER A 26 -20.24 -1.70 -4.96
CA SER A 26 -19.87 -2.00 -6.35
C SER A 26 -20.79 -1.30 -7.35
N ASN A 27 -22.11 -1.45 -7.18
CA ASN A 27 -23.08 -0.77 -8.03
C ASN A 27 -22.93 0.75 -8.00
N TYR A 28 -22.65 1.33 -6.82
CA TYR A 28 -22.41 2.77 -6.70
C TYR A 28 -21.14 3.20 -7.45
N ILE A 29 -20.06 2.41 -7.38
CA ILE A 29 -18.80 2.70 -8.08
C ILE A 29 -19.05 2.66 -9.60
N HIS A 30 -19.70 1.62 -10.12
CA HIS A 30 -20.07 1.54 -11.54
C HIS A 30 -20.94 2.72 -11.99
N PHE A 31 -21.95 3.08 -11.20
CA PHE A 31 -22.80 4.25 -11.47
C PHE A 31 -21.99 5.57 -11.46
N ALA A 32 -21.08 5.73 -10.49
CA ALA A 32 -20.26 6.94 -10.40
C ALA A 32 -19.32 7.09 -11.61
N VAL A 33 -18.70 6.00 -12.03
CA VAL A 33 -17.76 6.00 -13.17
C VAL A 33 -18.51 6.13 -14.49
N ASN A 34 -19.48 5.26 -14.77
CA ASN A 34 -20.07 5.12 -16.10
C ASN A 34 -21.20 6.13 -16.38
N GLU A 35 -21.98 6.50 -15.38
CA GLU A 35 -23.14 7.37 -15.58
C GLU A 35 -22.88 8.82 -15.16
N LYS A 36 -22.06 9.03 -14.11
CA LYS A 36 -21.74 10.37 -13.64
C LYS A 36 -20.42 10.91 -14.17
N GLY A 37 -19.57 10.09 -14.77
CA GLY A 37 -18.22 10.47 -15.21
C GLY A 37 -17.32 10.94 -14.06
N GLU A 38 -17.52 10.42 -12.85
CA GLU A 38 -16.73 10.80 -11.67
C GLU A 38 -15.58 9.81 -11.44
N ASN A 39 -14.43 10.33 -11.07
CA ASN A 39 -13.32 9.49 -10.67
C ASN A 39 -13.54 8.96 -9.24
N VAL A 40 -13.27 7.67 -9.05
CA VAL A 40 -13.34 7.02 -7.74
C VAL A 40 -11.94 6.58 -7.32
N TRP A 41 -11.49 7.07 -6.17
CA TRP A 41 -10.25 6.60 -5.56
C TRP A 41 -10.53 5.60 -4.45
N ILE A 42 -9.88 4.43 -4.52
CA ILE A 42 -10.02 3.37 -3.53
C ILE A 42 -8.66 2.77 -3.19
N ALA A 43 -8.48 2.43 -1.92
CA ALA A 43 -7.26 1.74 -1.50
C ALA A 43 -7.26 0.29 -2.01
N GLN A 44 -6.11 -0.20 -2.46
CA GLN A 44 -5.93 -1.56 -3.01
C GLN A 44 -6.10 -2.69 -1.97
N ARG A 45 -6.21 -2.34 -0.68
CA ARG A 45 -6.35 -3.29 0.42
C ARG A 45 -7.14 -2.72 1.59
N GLU A 46 -7.66 -3.61 2.43
CA GLU A 46 -8.19 -3.22 3.73
C GLU A 46 -7.04 -2.93 4.72
N GLY A 47 -7.14 -1.80 5.41
CA GLY A 47 -6.12 -1.36 6.37
C GLY A 47 -4.88 -0.78 5.70
N ARG A 48 -3.82 -0.62 6.49
CA ARG A 48 -2.53 -0.08 6.05
C ARG A 48 -1.46 -1.15 6.21
N ALA A 49 -0.58 -1.34 5.23
CA ALA A 49 0.64 -2.09 5.45
C ALA A 49 1.51 -1.31 6.44
N LYS A 50 1.91 -1.97 7.52
CA LYS A 50 2.72 -1.33 8.56
C LYS A 50 4.19 -1.44 8.30
N ASP A 51 4.55 -2.33 7.41
CA ASP A 51 5.90 -2.63 6.96
C ASP A 51 6.18 -2.13 5.54
N SER A 52 5.23 -1.40 4.95
CA SER A 52 5.28 -0.90 3.56
C SER A 52 5.39 -2.00 2.49
N ASP A 53 5.02 -3.23 2.82
CA ASP A 53 4.80 -4.30 1.83
C ASP A 53 3.32 -4.32 1.44
N ASP A 54 2.90 -3.31 0.69
CA ASP A 54 1.52 -3.19 0.23
C ASP A 54 1.27 -4.11 -0.96
N ARG A 55 0.20 -4.92 -0.84
CA ARG A 55 -0.25 -5.86 -1.87
C ARG A 55 -1.73 -5.66 -2.14
N THR A 56 -2.10 -5.79 -3.41
CA THR A 56 -3.50 -5.72 -3.84
C THR A 56 -4.27 -6.92 -3.31
N GLN A 57 -5.35 -6.66 -2.57
CA GLN A 57 -6.21 -7.72 -2.08
C GLN A 57 -7.25 -8.09 -3.13
N GLU A 58 -7.31 -9.36 -3.51
CA GLU A 58 -8.33 -9.88 -4.44
C GLU A 58 -9.77 -9.57 -3.97
N ALA A 59 -10.00 -9.44 -2.66
CA ALA A 59 -11.31 -9.10 -2.11
C ALA A 59 -11.83 -7.75 -2.62
N VAL A 60 -10.93 -6.78 -2.89
CA VAL A 60 -11.29 -5.48 -3.49
C VAL A 60 -11.72 -5.67 -4.94
N LEU A 61 -10.98 -6.48 -5.70
CA LEU A 61 -11.30 -6.79 -7.11
C LEU A 61 -12.61 -7.59 -7.21
N LYS A 62 -12.79 -8.56 -6.32
CA LYS A 62 -14.05 -9.32 -6.21
C LYS A 62 -15.23 -8.40 -5.92
N MET A 63 -15.04 -7.41 -5.04
CA MET A 63 -16.07 -6.40 -4.77
C MET A 63 -16.36 -5.56 -6.03
N PHE A 64 -15.36 -5.10 -6.77
CA PHE A 64 -15.54 -4.36 -8.02
C PHE A 64 -16.38 -5.13 -9.05
N ALA A 65 -16.18 -6.43 -9.15
CA ALA A 65 -16.89 -7.29 -10.10
C ALA A 65 -18.28 -7.74 -9.66
N MET A 66 -18.78 -7.32 -8.48
CA MET A 66 -20.13 -7.65 -8.03
C MET A 66 -21.22 -6.83 -8.72
N GLY A 67 -20.89 -5.60 -9.13
CA GLY A 67 -21.76 -4.71 -9.93
C GLY A 67 -21.41 -4.75 -11.41
N GLY A 68 -22.13 -3.94 -12.19
CA GLY A 68 -21.96 -3.86 -13.64
C GLY A 68 -22.59 -5.04 -14.38
N GLU A 69 -22.54 -4.98 -15.70
CA GLU A 69 -23.11 -5.96 -16.62
C GLU A 69 -22.00 -6.69 -17.41
N GLY A 70 -22.33 -7.84 -17.99
CA GLY A 70 -21.42 -8.62 -18.83
C GLY A 70 -20.55 -9.60 -18.06
N SER A 71 -19.49 -10.07 -18.71
CA SER A 71 -18.49 -10.97 -18.16
C SER A 71 -17.67 -10.31 -17.05
N LEU A 72 -16.90 -11.11 -16.31
CA LEU A 72 -16.00 -10.60 -15.26
C LEU A 72 -15.00 -9.55 -15.80
N ILE A 73 -14.41 -9.82 -16.95
CA ILE A 73 -13.43 -8.91 -17.57
C ILE A 73 -14.12 -7.61 -18.02
N GLU A 74 -15.29 -7.70 -18.66
CA GLU A 74 -16.06 -6.51 -19.06
C GLU A 74 -16.42 -5.63 -17.84
N ARG A 75 -16.85 -6.23 -16.72
CA ARG A 75 -17.14 -5.48 -15.50
C ARG A 75 -15.93 -4.75 -14.94
N LEU A 76 -14.75 -5.36 -14.97
CA LEU A 76 -13.50 -4.70 -14.54
C LEU A 76 -13.09 -3.60 -15.52
N LYS A 77 -13.21 -3.82 -16.83
CA LYS A 77 -12.92 -2.81 -17.87
C LYS A 77 -13.85 -1.59 -17.77
N HIS A 78 -15.11 -1.79 -17.45
CA HIS A 78 -16.05 -0.66 -17.25
C HIS A 78 -15.67 0.28 -16.11
N LEU A 79 -14.70 -0.10 -15.27
CA LEU A 79 -14.21 0.75 -14.19
C LEU A 79 -12.95 1.55 -14.55
N HIS A 80 -12.34 1.27 -15.71
CA HIS A 80 -11.13 1.92 -16.19
C HIS A 80 -10.06 2.05 -15.10
N ILE A 81 -9.67 0.91 -14.52
CA ILE A 81 -8.78 0.87 -13.36
C ILE A 81 -7.40 1.41 -13.74
N VAL A 82 -6.96 2.44 -13.04
CA VAL A 82 -5.63 3.05 -13.19
C VAL A 82 -4.87 2.85 -11.87
N PRO A 83 -3.84 2.00 -11.83
CA PRO A 83 -2.98 1.87 -10.65
C PRO A 83 -2.25 3.19 -10.36
N LEU A 84 -2.29 3.63 -9.11
CA LEU A 84 -1.64 4.88 -8.68
C LEU A 84 -0.56 4.58 -7.65
N THR A 85 0.67 4.92 -7.99
CA THR A 85 1.83 4.83 -7.10
C THR A 85 1.98 6.09 -6.29
N ILE A 86 2.19 5.94 -4.97
CA ILE A 86 2.49 7.04 -4.06
C ILE A 86 3.78 6.69 -3.30
N SER A 87 4.81 7.50 -3.46
CA SER A 87 6.09 7.32 -2.77
C SER A 87 6.39 8.52 -1.87
N TYR A 88 6.62 8.25 -0.59
CA TYR A 88 7.07 9.22 0.40
C TYR A 88 8.55 9.03 0.69
N GLU A 89 9.32 10.13 0.79
CA GLU A 89 10.70 10.06 1.28
C GLU A 89 10.74 9.63 2.74
N TYR A 90 9.81 10.17 3.56
CA TYR A 90 9.65 9.81 4.97
C TYR A 90 8.19 9.47 5.29
N ASP A 91 7.98 8.37 5.99
CA ASP A 91 6.65 8.04 6.53
C ASP A 91 6.47 8.73 7.88
N PRO A 92 5.57 9.72 8.00
CA PRO A 92 5.37 10.42 9.26
C PRO A 92 4.87 9.53 10.41
N CYS A 93 4.34 8.35 10.10
CA CYS A 93 3.82 7.39 11.06
C CYS A 93 4.76 6.21 11.36
N ASP A 94 5.99 6.19 10.86
CA ASP A 94 6.92 5.08 10.99
C ASP A 94 7.15 4.64 12.45
N TYR A 95 7.45 5.57 13.35
CA TYR A 95 7.63 5.27 14.77
C TYR A 95 6.35 4.75 15.46
N LEU A 96 5.18 5.23 15.05
CA LEU A 96 3.90 4.74 15.56
C LEU A 96 3.61 3.31 15.08
N LYS A 97 4.01 3.00 13.85
CA LYS A 97 3.92 1.64 13.31
C LYS A 97 4.88 0.70 14.03
N ALA A 98 6.14 1.11 14.25
CA ALA A 98 7.13 0.36 15.01
C ALA A 98 6.67 0.14 16.46
N GLN A 99 6.14 1.16 17.10
CA GLN A 99 5.53 1.10 18.43
C GLN A 99 4.41 0.06 18.50
N GLU A 100 3.53 0.04 17.51
CA GLU A 100 2.44 -0.93 17.44
C GLU A 100 2.96 -2.37 17.29
N PHE A 101 4.03 -2.58 16.53
CA PHE A 101 4.69 -3.89 16.43
C PHE A 101 5.21 -4.35 17.79
N GLN A 102 5.87 -3.47 18.53
CA GLN A 102 6.37 -3.83 19.85
C GLN A 102 5.24 -4.10 20.84
N PHE A 103 4.18 -3.29 20.89
CA PHE A 103 3.03 -3.56 21.73
C PHE A 103 2.39 -4.92 21.43
N LYS A 104 2.27 -5.28 20.16
CA LYS A 104 1.71 -6.59 19.75
C LYS A 104 2.60 -7.76 20.15
N ARG A 105 3.92 -7.55 20.13
CA ARG A 105 4.89 -8.57 20.57
C ARG A 105 4.85 -8.76 22.09
N ASP A 106 4.82 -7.66 22.84
CA ASP A 106 5.09 -7.68 24.28
C ASP A 106 3.81 -7.78 25.13
N VAL A 107 2.65 -7.38 24.58
CA VAL A 107 1.37 -7.36 25.32
C VAL A 107 0.34 -8.28 24.65
N PRO A 108 0.10 -9.48 25.21
CA PRO A 108 -0.89 -10.40 24.67
C PRO A 108 -2.28 -9.74 24.56
N GLY A 109 -2.89 -9.85 23.38
CA GLY A 109 -4.23 -9.31 23.14
C GLY A 109 -4.30 -7.79 22.98
N TRP A 110 -3.18 -7.08 22.90
CA TRP A 110 -3.16 -5.64 22.67
C TRP A 110 -3.94 -5.26 21.41
N LYS A 111 -4.76 -4.23 21.54
CA LYS A 111 -5.54 -3.67 20.43
C LYS A 111 -5.40 -2.17 20.45
N LYS A 112 -5.26 -1.60 19.28
CA LYS A 112 -5.24 -0.17 19.05
C LYS A 112 -6.54 0.49 19.53
N SER A 113 -6.43 1.57 20.28
CA SER A 113 -7.56 2.38 20.72
C SER A 113 -8.06 3.33 19.61
N LYS A 114 -9.25 3.89 19.80
CA LYS A 114 -9.76 4.95 18.89
C LYS A 114 -8.88 6.20 18.95
N GLN A 115 -8.28 6.51 20.11
CA GLN A 115 -7.39 7.65 20.27
C GLN A 115 -6.10 7.44 19.47
N ASP A 116 -5.52 6.23 19.51
CA ASP A 116 -4.35 5.89 18.70
C ASP A 116 -4.64 6.06 17.19
N ASP A 117 -5.86 5.74 16.74
CA ASP A 117 -6.26 5.95 15.34
C ASP A 117 -6.32 7.44 14.97
N LEU A 118 -6.85 8.28 15.85
CA LEU A 118 -6.89 9.73 15.66
C LEU A 118 -5.48 10.34 15.65
N ASP A 119 -4.61 9.91 16.57
CA ASP A 119 -3.23 10.38 16.65
C ASP A 119 -2.42 9.96 15.43
N ASN A 120 -2.62 8.75 14.94
CA ASN A 120 -2.01 8.28 13.67
C ASN A 120 -2.50 9.10 12.48
N MET A 121 -3.81 9.39 12.40
CA MET A 121 -4.37 10.19 11.33
C MET A 121 -3.80 11.61 11.35
N LYS A 122 -3.78 12.27 12.53
CA LYS A 122 -3.21 13.59 12.73
C LYS A 122 -1.72 13.63 12.34
N THR A 123 -0.95 12.64 12.81
CA THR A 123 0.48 12.50 12.49
C THR A 123 0.69 12.29 11.00
N GLY A 124 -0.11 11.45 10.36
CA GLY A 124 -0.05 11.19 8.91
C GLY A 124 -0.36 12.42 8.06
N ILE A 125 -1.29 13.28 8.51
CA ILE A 125 -1.65 14.51 7.79
C ILE A 125 -0.58 15.60 7.99
N LEU A 126 -0.19 15.87 9.22
CA LEU A 126 0.64 17.02 9.60
C LEU A 126 2.14 16.74 9.59
N GLY A 127 2.55 15.48 9.68
CA GLY A 127 3.94 15.08 9.78
C GLY A 127 4.74 15.31 8.50
N LYS A 128 6.05 15.52 8.66
CA LYS A 128 6.99 15.70 7.56
C LYS A 128 7.04 14.44 6.69
N LYS A 129 6.93 14.62 5.38
CA LYS A 129 6.97 13.55 4.37
C LYS A 129 8.21 13.61 3.48
N GLY A 130 8.95 14.73 3.55
CA GLY A 130 10.03 15.02 2.59
C GLY A 130 9.48 15.20 1.18
N ASN A 131 10.15 14.62 0.22
CA ASN A 131 9.69 14.59 -1.15
C ASN A 131 8.53 13.58 -1.30
N LEU A 132 7.58 13.95 -2.12
CA LEU A 132 6.38 13.17 -2.40
C LEU A 132 6.25 12.99 -3.90
N HIS A 133 6.07 11.76 -4.35
CA HIS A 133 5.90 11.42 -5.75
C HIS A 133 4.60 10.65 -5.97
N TYR A 134 3.84 11.08 -6.98
CA TYR A 134 2.66 10.38 -7.50
C TYR A 134 2.92 10.01 -8.95
N GLU A 135 2.63 8.77 -9.30
CA GLU A 135 2.73 8.29 -10.67
C GLU A 135 1.56 7.37 -11.00
N ALA A 136 0.79 7.72 -12.02
CA ALA A 136 -0.29 6.88 -12.53
C ALA A 136 0.26 5.93 -13.58
N ALA A 137 -0.06 4.65 -13.46
CA ALA A 137 0.20 3.65 -14.48
C ALA A 137 -0.81 3.78 -15.65
N PRO A 138 -0.58 3.12 -16.79
CA PRO A 138 -1.62 2.96 -17.81
C PRO A 138 -2.88 2.30 -17.23
N CYS A 139 -4.05 2.64 -17.81
CA CYS A 139 -5.27 1.90 -17.55
C CYS A 139 -5.08 0.43 -17.92
N ILE A 140 -5.58 -0.48 -17.08
CA ILE A 140 -5.36 -1.92 -17.27
C ILE A 140 -6.29 -2.54 -18.33
N ASP A 141 -7.15 -1.77 -18.97
CA ASP A 141 -8.17 -2.29 -19.90
C ASP A 141 -7.58 -3.08 -21.06
N GLU A 142 -6.52 -2.55 -21.70
CA GLU A 142 -5.83 -3.25 -22.80
C GLU A 142 -5.15 -4.53 -22.32
N TRP A 143 -4.57 -4.49 -21.12
CA TRP A 143 -3.96 -5.67 -20.52
C TRP A 143 -5.00 -6.74 -20.17
N LEU A 144 -6.20 -6.36 -19.71
CA LEU A 144 -7.30 -7.29 -19.44
C LEU A 144 -7.70 -8.08 -20.71
N ASP A 145 -7.59 -7.46 -21.89
CA ASP A 145 -7.87 -8.12 -23.17
C ASP A 145 -6.83 -9.20 -23.55
N THR A 146 -5.66 -9.19 -22.91
CA THR A 146 -4.63 -10.21 -23.12
C THR A 146 -4.85 -11.49 -22.33
N LEU A 147 -5.78 -11.49 -21.36
CA LEU A 147 -6.06 -12.66 -20.54
C LEU A 147 -6.79 -13.74 -21.35
N PRO A 148 -6.45 -15.04 -21.16
CA PRO A 148 -7.13 -16.15 -21.83
C PRO A 148 -8.65 -16.12 -21.56
N ALA A 149 -9.45 -16.30 -22.62
CA ALA A 149 -10.91 -16.23 -22.51
C ALA A 149 -11.51 -17.34 -21.62
N ASP A 150 -10.80 -18.46 -21.47
CA ASP A 150 -11.17 -19.61 -20.65
C ASP A 150 -10.54 -19.61 -19.25
N MET A 151 -9.85 -18.53 -18.88
CA MET A 151 -9.20 -18.41 -17.55
C MET A 151 -10.23 -18.52 -16.42
N PRO A 152 -10.00 -19.39 -15.42
CA PRO A 152 -10.87 -19.48 -14.25
C PRO A 152 -10.99 -18.14 -13.50
N LYS A 153 -12.19 -17.83 -13.02
CA LYS A 153 -12.46 -16.55 -12.32
C LYS A 153 -11.49 -16.25 -11.17
N GLN A 154 -11.09 -17.27 -10.43
CA GLN A 154 -10.15 -17.11 -9.31
C GLN A 154 -8.78 -16.68 -9.83
N ASP A 155 -8.32 -17.26 -10.93
CA ASP A 155 -7.03 -16.97 -11.54
C ASP A 155 -7.02 -15.58 -12.17
N ILE A 156 -8.16 -15.10 -12.71
CA ILE A 156 -8.31 -13.72 -13.18
C ILE A 156 -8.05 -12.73 -12.04
N PHE A 157 -8.67 -12.91 -10.87
CA PHE A 157 -8.45 -12.00 -9.75
C PHE A 157 -6.99 -11.99 -9.26
N ALA A 158 -6.36 -13.17 -9.20
CA ALA A 158 -4.95 -13.30 -8.84
C ALA A 158 -4.04 -12.61 -9.87
N ALA A 159 -4.31 -12.81 -11.17
CA ALA A 159 -3.56 -12.18 -12.25
C ALA A 159 -3.71 -10.65 -12.24
N VAL A 160 -4.93 -10.14 -12.06
CA VAL A 160 -5.20 -8.68 -11.97
C VAL A 160 -4.51 -8.08 -10.75
N ALA A 161 -4.58 -8.74 -9.57
CA ALA A 161 -3.89 -8.27 -8.37
C ALA A 161 -2.37 -8.20 -8.58
N LYS A 162 -1.78 -9.25 -9.15
CA LYS A 162 -0.35 -9.29 -9.48
C LYS A 162 0.04 -8.21 -10.49
N HIS A 163 -0.78 -7.97 -11.51
CA HIS A 163 -0.53 -6.93 -12.50
C HIS A 163 -0.58 -5.52 -11.88
N ILE A 164 -1.60 -5.22 -11.06
CA ILE A 164 -1.68 -3.95 -10.33
C ILE A 164 -0.48 -3.75 -9.42
N ASP A 165 -0.07 -4.78 -8.67
CA ASP A 165 1.12 -4.72 -7.82
C ASP A 165 2.39 -4.44 -8.64
N LYS A 166 2.57 -5.12 -9.78
CA LYS A 166 3.70 -4.87 -10.70
C LYS A 166 3.71 -3.43 -11.20
N GLU A 167 2.56 -2.92 -11.64
CA GLU A 167 2.41 -1.55 -12.13
C GLU A 167 2.73 -0.51 -11.05
N ILE A 168 2.31 -0.73 -9.81
CA ILE A 168 2.60 0.15 -8.67
C ILE A 168 4.06 0.05 -8.27
N HIS A 169 4.58 -1.17 -8.08
CA HIS A 169 5.92 -1.37 -7.53
C HIS A 169 7.03 -0.96 -8.50
N SER A 170 6.86 -1.18 -9.80
CA SER A 170 7.83 -0.75 -10.82
C SER A 170 7.95 0.77 -10.98
N ARG A 171 6.97 1.53 -10.46
CA ARG A 171 6.92 2.99 -10.50
C ARG A 171 7.26 3.65 -9.17
N TYR A 172 7.74 2.89 -8.18
CA TYR A 172 8.19 3.52 -6.95
C TYR A 172 9.32 4.52 -7.20
N ARG A 173 9.16 5.73 -6.69
CA ARG A 173 10.28 6.66 -6.51
C ARG A 173 11.00 6.28 -5.23
N LEU A 174 12.21 5.75 -5.37
CA LEU A 174 13.05 5.35 -4.25
C LEU A 174 14.02 6.48 -3.88
N TYR A 175 14.16 6.71 -2.59
CA TYR A 175 15.01 7.74 -2.02
C TYR A 175 16.23 7.11 -1.35
N PRO A 176 17.30 7.88 -1.06
CA PRO A 176 18.51 7.35 -0.42
C PRO A 176 18.24 6.49 0.82
N GLY A 177 17.33 6.91 1.71
CA GLY A 177 16.95 6.15 2.90
C GLY A 177 16.36 4.77 2.61
N ASN A 178 15.69 4.59 1.48
CA ASN A 178 15.18 3.28 1.06
C ASN A 178 16.33 2.31 0.74
N TRP A 179 17.32 2.77 -0.02
CA TRP A 179 18.47 1.96 -0.42
C TRP A 179 19.39 1.63 0.76
N ILE A 180 19.64 2.60 1.65
CA ILE A 180 20.40 2.39 2.89
C ILE A 180 19.73 1.30 3.74
N ALA A 181 18.41 1.41 3.95
CA ALA A 181 17.66 0.43 4.71
C ALA A 181 17.63 -0.95 4.02
N TYR A 182 17.55 -0.99 2.69
CA TYR A 182 17.57 -2.24 1.92
C TYR A 182 18.92 -2.95 2.07
N ASP A 183 20.03 -2.23 1.93
CA ASP A 183 21.38 -2.79 2.08
C ASP A 183 21.59 -3.37 3.49
N GLU A 184 21.02 -2.75 4.53
CA GLU A 184 21.15 -3.20 5.91
C GLU A 184 20.25 -4.42 6.23
N ILE A 185 19.02 -4.46 5.69
CA ILE A 185 18.03 -5.49 6.05
C ILE A 185 18.09 -6.72 5.14
N PHE A 186 18.24 -6.52 3.83
CA PHE A 186 18.11 -7.59 2.83
C PHE A 186 19.37 -7.80 1.98
N GLY A 187 20.26 -6.83 1.95
CA GLY A 187 21.41 -6.84 1.10
C GLY A 187 22.72 -6.99 1.88
N THR A 188 23.78 -6.50 1.25
CA THR A 188 25.10 -6.32 1.86
C THR A 188 25.31 -4.83 2.10
N PRO A 189 25.73 -4.39 3.28
CA PRO A 189 26.00 -2.99 3.55
C PRO A 189 26.88 -2.34 2.47
N GLY A 190 26.38 -1.29 1.82
CA GLY A 190 27.07 -0.58 0.78
C GLY A 190 26.99 -1.18 -0.63
N ALA A 191 26.19 -2.23 -0.86
CA ALA A 191 26.03 -2.84 -2.18
C ALA A 191 25.42 -1.86 -3.21
N ASN A 192 24.60 -0.91 -2.76
CA ASN A 192 23.94 0.10 -3.60
C ASN A 192 24.49 1.53 -3.37
N LYS A 193 25.79 1.67 -3.10
CA LYS A 193 26.44 2.97 -2.82
C LYS A 193 26.36 3.99 -3.98
N ASP A 194 26.03 3.57 -5.16
CA ASP A 194 25.74 4.45 -6.28
C ASP A 194 24.38 5.18 -6.14
N LYS A 195 23.52 4.75 -5.21
CA LYS A 195 22.17 5.30 -4.95
C LYS A 195 22.15 6.29 -3.77
N TYR A 196 23.22 6.38 -2.98
CA TYR A 196 23.30 7.25 -1.80
C TYR A 196 24.73 7.62 -1.43
N SER A 197 24.89 8.73 -0.75
CA SER A 197 26.17 9.26 -0.27
C SER A 197 26.39 8.98 1.22
N ASP A 198 27.63 9.21 1.71
CA ASP A 198 27.92 9.15 3.16
C ASP A 198 27.17 10.26 3.94
N ALA A 199 26.81 11.36 3.31
CA ALA A 199 25.97 12.40 3.90
C ALA A 199 24.52 11.90 4.07
N ASP A 200 24.01 11.16 3.09
CA ASP A 200 22.67 10.55 3.18
C ASP A 200 22.61 9.51 4.30
N ILE A 201 23.66 8.70 4.48
CA ILE A 201 23.76 7.74 5.59
C ILE A 201 23.63 8.50 6.91
N LYS A 202 24.44 9.53 7.15
CA LYS A 202 24.40 10.33 8.39
C LYS A 202 23.02 10.95 8.63
N THR A 203 22.41 11.47 7.58
CA THR A 203 21.08 12.10 7.66
C THR A 203 20.01 11.08 8.01
N PHE A 204 20.04 9.92 7.36
CA PHE A 204 19.05 8.86 7.60
C PHE A 204 19.21 8.20 8.97
N GLU A 205 20.46 7.98 9.42
CA GLU A 205 20.75 7.47 10.77
C GLU A 205 20.25 8.43 11.86
N ALA A 206 20.51 9.72 11.71
CA ALA A 206 19.99 10.75 12.64
C ALA A 206 18.45 10.76 12.65
N TYR A 207 17.83 10.62 11.48
CA TYR A 207 16.38 10.51 11.34
C TYR A 207 15.85 9.28 12.08
N VAL A 208 16.39 8.09 11.84
CA VAL A 208 15.95 6.84 12.49
C VAL A 208 16.09 6.94 14.01
N ALA A 209 17.21 7.48 14.50
CA ALA A 209 17.42 7.70 15.94
C ALA A 209 16.35 8.65 16.54
N GLU A 210 16.02 9.74 15.85
CA GLU A 210 14.95 10.66 16.24
C GLU A 210 13.59 9.95 16.29
N ARG A 211 13.31 9.08 15.33
CA ARG A 211 12.04 8.33 15.27
C ARG A 211 11.91 7.36 16.44
N ILE A 212 12.96 6.61 16.72
CA ILE A 212 13.01 5.71 17.88
C ILE A 212 12.80 6.47 19.19
N ALA A 213 13.38 7.66 19.35
CA ALA A 213 13.21 8.49 20.52
C ALA A 213 11.76 8.99 20.76
N LYS A 214 10.93 8.98 19.70
CA LYS A 214 9.50 9.34 19.80
C LYS A 214 8.59 8.19 20.25
N VAL A 215 9.09 6.97 20.25
CA VAL A 215 8.31 5.78 20.64
C VAL A 215 7.93 5.85 22.13
N ARG A 216 6.70 5.50 22.45
CA ARG A 216 6.12 5.52 23.79
C ARG A 216 5.62 4.12 24.15
N VAL A 217 6.54 3.28 24.60
CA VAL A 217 6.26 1.96 25.17
C VAL A 217 6.94 1.84 26.53
N PRO A 218 6.48 0.99 27.44
CA PRO A 218 7.07 0.88 28.78
C PRO A 218 8.57 0.57 28.80
N ASN A 219 9.02 -0.33 27.93
CA ASN A 219 10.42 -0.75 27.81
C ASN A 219 10.82 -0.76 26.33
N PRO A 220 11.27 0.38 25.75
CA PRO A 220 11.60 0.44 24.33
C PRO A 220 12.78 -0.48 23.98
N ASP A 221 12.52 -1.47 23.15
CA ASP A 221 13.54 -2.32 22.55
C ASP A 221 14.07 -1.61 21.29
N LYS A 222 15.17 -0.89 21.45
CA LYS A 222 15.70 -0.01 20.40
C LYS A 222 16.13 -0.78 19.15
N ASP A 223 16.67 -1.98 19.30
CA ASP A 223 17.14 -2.79 18.18
C ASP A 223 15.94 -3.31 17.38
N PHE A 224 14.94 -3.82 18.06
CA PHE A 224 13.69 -4.24 17.42
C PHE A 224 12.98 -3.06 16.73
N LEU A 225 12.88 -1.92 17.39
CA LEU A 225 12.24 -0.72 16.82
C LEU A 225 12.99 -0.23 15.58
N ARG A 226 14.33 -0.23 15.63
CA ARG A 226 15.18 0.08 14.48
C ARG A 226 14.91 -0.87 13.32
N GLU A 227 14.96 -2.16 13.58
CA GLU A 227 14.69 -3.18 12.57
C GLU A 227 13.31 -2.97 11.90
N ARG A 228 12.26 -2.69 12.70
CA ARG A 228 10.92 -2.44 12.15
C ARG A 228 10.87 -1.18 11.29
N ILE A 229 11.51 -0.08 11.71
CA ILE A 229 11.59 1.14 10.92
C ILE A 229 12.35 0.89 9.62
N LEU A 230 13.53 0.29 9.68
CA LEU A 230 14.32 -0.01 8.49
C LEU A 230 13.58 -0.94 7.52
N THR A 231 12.88 -1.96 8.02
CA THR A 231 12.05 -2.85 7.19
C THR A 231 11.01 -2.07 6.38
N MET A 232 10.39 -1.04 6.97
CA MET A 232 9.42 -0.20 6.25
C MET A 232 10.06 0.57 5.09
N TYR A 233 11.30 1.02 5.23
CA TYR A 233 12.03 1.72 4.17
C TYR A 233 12.66 0.75 3.15
N ALA A 234 13.00 -0.46 3.55
CA ALA A 234 13.62 -1.48 2.71
C ALA A 234 12.63 -2.19 1.77
N ASN A 235 11.41 -2.47 2.24
CA ASN A 235 10.40 -3.22 1.48
C ASN A 235 10.05 -2.59 0.12
N PRO A 236 9.91 -1.26 -0.04
CA PRO A 236 9.71 -0.65 -1.35
C PRO A 236 10.81 -0.98 -2.37
N VAL A 237 12.08 -1.04 -1.95
CA VAL A 237 13.20 -1.45 -2.83
C VAL A 237 13.06 -2.92 -3.23
N ARG A 238 12.79 -3.79 -2.28
CA ARG A 238 12.57 -5.22 -2.55
C ARG A 238 11.47 -5.43 -3.59
N ASN A 239 10.34 -4.73 -3.42
CA ASN A 239 9.20 -4.83 -4.32
C ASN A 239 9.50 -4.25 -5.70
N TYR A 240 10.21 -3.11 -5.76
CA TYR A 240 10.67 -2.49 -7.00
C TYR A 240 11.58 -3.43 -7.80
N LEU A 241 12.59 -4.00 -7.15
CA LEU A 241 13.53 -4.92 -7.79
C LEU A 241 12.83 -6.17 -8.32
N ALA A 242 11.90 -6.76 -7.55
CA ALA A 242 11.11 -7.90 -8.00
C ALA A 242 10.23 -7.55 -9.21
N ALA A 243 9.55 -6.40 -9.20
CA ALA A 243 8.68 -5.98 -10.28
C ALA A 243 9.44 -5.64 -11.58
N THR A 244 10.66 -5.10 -11.47
CA THR A 244 11.50 -4.74 -12.62
C THR A 244 12.24 -5.94 -13.21
N ALA A 245 12.69 -6.89 -12.40
CA ALA A 245 13.32 -8.13 -12.89
C ALA A 245 12.36 -8.99 -13.73
N GLU A 246 11.07 -9.04 -13.36
CA GLU A 246 10.04 -9.71 -14.18
C GLU A 246 9.81 -9.02 -15.55
N ALA A 247 10.09 -7.72 -15.65
CA ALA A 247 9.96 -6.99 -16.91
C ALA A 247 11.12 -7.29 -17.89
N GLU A 248 12.30 -7.61 -17.40
CA GLU A 248 13.48 -7.95 -18.20
C GLU A 248 13.45 -9.40 -18.69
N SER A 249 12.89 -10.32 -17.89
CA SER A 249 12.78 -11.74 -18.23
C SER A 249 11.63 -12.07 -19.21
N GLY A 250 10.72 -11.12 -19.45
CA GLY A 250 9.58 -11.27 -20.37
C GLY A 250 9.79 -10.66 -21.75
N LYS A 251 11.01 -10.20 -22.05
CA LYS A 251 11.45 -9.79 -23.39
C LYS A 251 12.27 -10.89 -24.04
#